data_1e8cfb189aac4a337288e4482693bc0b
#
_entry.id   1e8cfb189aac4a337288e4482693bc0b
#
_cell.length_a   1.000
_cell.length_b   1.000
_cell.length_c   1.000
_cell.angle_alpha   90.00
_cell.angle_beta   90.00
_cell.angle_gamma   90.00
#
_symmetry.space_group_name_H-M   'P 1'
#
loop_
_entity.id
_entity.type
_entity.pdbx_description
1 polymer ?
#
loop_
_entity_poly.entity_id
_entity_poly.type
_entity_poly.pdbx_seq_one_letter_code
_entity_poly.pdbx_strand_id
1 'polypeptide(L)'
;MKLFLADDTIAKFQAAGKTVEESIKNTVKLDVIYEDQNVIFINKPSGMLSQKAKETDVSVVENVTAYLLESGQLTRENLKTFRPSICNRLDRNTSGLIVAGKSSGRLTADGRIIQETYTEKILSVYCKGQDHGAGTHQGYLVKDEKTNRVSLSKGGFSKDAKGLPIETEYVPIAWNEEMTLLKVHLITGRTHQIRAHLASNRTSASRRLQIRL
;
A
#
# COMPACT_ATOMS: atom_id res chain seq x y z
N MET A 1 -9.60 29.71 -24.73
CA MET A 1 -9.05 28.55 -25.45
C MET A 1 -10.16 27.49 -25.49
N LYS A 2 -10.67 27.13 -26.66
CA LYS A 2 -11.65 26.02 -26.79
C LYS A 2 -10.86 24.73 -26.95
N LEU A 3 -10.94 23.82 -26.00
CA LEU A 3 -10.39 22.47 -26.08
C LEU A 3 -11.43 21.59 -26.79
N PHE A 4 -11.09 21.07 -27.96
CA PHE A 4 -11.89 20.04 -28.64
C PHE A 4 -11.42 18.67 -28.14
N LEU A 5 -12.16 18.10 -27.19
CA LEU A 5 -11.97 16.71 -26.78
C LEU A 5 -12.91 15.83 -27.61
N ALA A 6 -12.42 14.66 -28.00
CA ALA A 6 -13.26 13.66 -28.66
C ALA A 6 -14.41 13.23 -27.75
N ASP A 7 -15.59 12.96 -28.30
CA ASP A 7 -16.81 12.60 -27.55
C ASP A 7 -16.58 11.39 -26.62
N ASP A 8 -15.79 10.40 -27.06
CA ASP A 8 -15.38 9.26 -26.24
C ASP A 8 -14.58 9.67 -25.00
N THR A 9 -13.78 10.73 -25.10
CA THR A 9 -13.01 11.26 -23.97
C THR A 9 -13.92 11.97 -22.98
N ILE A 10 -14.88 12.75 -23.48
CA ILE A 10 -15.90 13.43 -22.66
C ILE A 10 -16.77 12.38 -21.94
N ALA A 11 -17.21 11.33 -22.64
CA ALA A 11 -17.99 10.24 -22.07
C ALA A 11 -17.22 9.50 -20.95
N LYS A 12 -15.93 9.24 -21.16
CA LYS A 12 -15.06 8.65 -20.12
C LYS A 12 -14.94 9.51 -18.87
N PHE A 13 -14.81 10.83 -19.03
CA PHE A 13 -14.76 11.75 -17.89
C PHE A 13 -16.11 11.84 -17.16
N GLN A 14 -17.23 11.81 -17.87
CA GLN A 14 -18.58 11.80 -17.28
C GLN A 14 -18.85 10.47 -16.55
N ALA A 15 -18.48 9.34 -17.15
CA ALA A 15 -18.60 8.03 -16.52
C ALA A 15 -17.74 7.94 -15.23
N ALA A 16 -16.49 8.43 -15.26
CA ALA A 16 -15.62 8.48 -14.10
C ALA A 16 -16.22 9.32 -12.96
N GLY A 17 -16.95 10.39 -13.26
CA GLY A 17 -17.67 11.20 -12.26
C GLY A 17 -18.77 10.42 -11.54
N LYS A 18 -19.57 9.65 -12.27
CA LYS A 18 -20.66 8.81 -11.72
C LYS A 18 -20.11 7.69 -10.84
N THR A 19 -19.02 7.04 -11.26
CA THR A 19 -18.37 5.95 -10.52
C THR A 19 -17.80 6.43 -9.17
N VAL A 20 -17.33 7.66 -9.09
CA VAL A 20 -16.87 8.27 -7.83
C VAL A 20 -18.03 8.47 -6.85
N GLU A 21 -19.18 8.95 -7.32
CA GLU A 21 -20.36 9.17 -6.46
C GLU A 21 -20.93 7.86 -5.90
N GLU A 22 -20.98 6.80 -6.70
CA GLU A 22 -21.41 5.47 -6.23
C GLU A 22 -20.41 4.87 -5.24
N SER A 23 -19.12 5.06 -5.44
CA SER A 23 -18.09 4.56 -4.54
C SER A 23 -18.12 5.24 -3.17
N ILE A 24 -18.48 6.53 -3.12
CA ILE A 24 -18.56 7.30 -1.87
C ILE A 24 -19.73 6.81 -0.98
N LYS A 25 -20.82 6.31 -1.55
CA LYS A 25 -21.98 5.82 -0.79
C LYS A 25 -21.69 4.57 0.05
N ASN A 26 -20.68 3.80 -0.28
CA ASN A 26 -20.33 2.54 0.37
C ASN A 26 -19.08 2.66 1.26
N THR A 27 -18.71 3.88 1.66
CA THR A 27 -17.52 4.09 2.49
C THR A 27 -17.77 3.72 3.94
N VAL A 28 -16.69 3.37 4.64
CA VAL A 28 -16.69 3.10 6.08
C VAL A 28 -15.99 4.23 6.81
N LYS A 29 -16.34 4.41 8.09
CA LYS A 29 -15.69 5.39 8.96
C LYS A 29 -14.18 5.13 9.01
N LEU A 30 -13.39 6.17 8.76
CA LEU A 30 -11.95 6.12 8.87
C LEU A 30 -11.50 6.22 10.34
N ASP A 31 -10.50 5.43 10.68
CA ASP A 31 -9.75 5.56 11.94
C ASP A 31 -8.58 6.54 11.71
N VAL A 32 -8.86 7.83 11.94
CA VAL A 32 -7.90 8.93 11.74
C VAL A 32 -7.04 9.07 12.99
N ILE A 33 -5.72 8.88 12.83
CA ILE A 33 -4.73 9.00 13.92
C ILE A 33 -4.24 10.45 14.07
N TYR A 34 -4.01 11.10 12.94
CA TYR A 34 -3.53 12.49 12.87
C TYR A 34 -4.03 13.15 11.60
N GLU A 35 -4.28 14.43 11.66
CA GLU A 35 -4.69 15.24 10.52
C GLU A 35 -4.23 16.67 10.67
N ASP A 36 -3.72 17.24 9.58
CA ASP A 36 -3.45 18.66 9.43
C ASP A 36 -4.03 19.22 8.11
N GLN A 37 -3.58 20.40 7.70
CA GLN A 37 -4.05 21.05 6.46
C GLN A 37 -3.59 20.31 5.19
N ASN A 38 -2.53 19.51 5.24
CA ASN A 38 -1.86 18.95 4.09
C ASN A 38 -1.97 17.42 4.00
N VAL A 39 -1.96 16.75 5.15
CA VAL A 39 -1.89 15.29 5.24
C VAL A 39 -2.88 14.74 6.26
N ILE A 40 -3.23 13.48 6.08
CA ILE A 40 -4.04 12.69 7.02
C ILE A 40 -3.38 11.32 7.21
N PHE A 41 -3.21 10.92 8.46
CA PHE A 41 -2.71 9.61 8.87
C PHE A 41 -3.87 8.72 9.31
N ILE A 42 -3.95 7.54 8.72
CA ILE A 42 -5.09 6.64 8.88
C ILE A 42 -4.59 5.27 9.31
N ASN A 43 -5.21 4.70 10.33
CA ASN A 43 -5.03 3.31 10.68
C ASN A 43 -5.90 2.42 9.78
N LYS A 44 -5.33 1.89 8.72
CA LYS A 44 -6.03 1.02 7.79
C LYS A 44 -6.33 -0.34 8.43
N PRO A 45 -7.59 -0.78 8.52
CA PRO A 45 -7.90 -2.12 9.00
C PRO A 45 -7.45 -3.20 7.99
N SER A 46 -7.24 -4.41 8.48
CA SER A 46 -7.08 -5.60 7.64
C SER A 46 -8.34 -5.85 6.81
N GLY A 47 -8.19 -6.31 5.58
CA GLY A 47 -9.29 -6.54 4.64
C GLY A 47 -9.59 -5.38 3.70
N MET A 48 -9.22 -4.15 4.05
CA MET A 48 -9.41 -2.95 3.23
C MET A 48 -8.30 -2.82 2.19
N LEU A 49 -8.66 -2.44 0.96
CA LEU A 49 -7.71 -2.10 -0.10
C LEU A 49 -7.09 -0.72 0.14
N SER A 50 -5.81 -0.56 -0.14
CA SER A 50 -5.16 0.76 -0.17
C SER A 50 -5.60 1.57 -1.38
N GLN A 51 -5.71 0.93 -2.54
CA GLN A 51 -6.21 1.50 -3.80
C GLN A 51 -7.12 0.48 -4.49
N LYS A 52 -8.05 0.94 -5.31
CA LYS A 52 -8.92 0.08 -6.13
C LYS A 52 -8.10 -0.85 -7.01
N ALA A 53 -8.53 -2.10 -7.11
CA ALA A 53 -8.11 -3.04 -8.14
C ALA A 53 -9.14 -3.13 -9.29
N LYS A 54 -10.42 -2.87 -8.97
CA LYS A 54 -11.55 -2.83 -9.91
C LYS A 54 -12.37 -1.56 -9.64
N GLU A 55 -13.15 -1.12 -10.59
CA GLU A 55 -14.00 0.08 -10.46
C GLU A 55 -15.00 -0.02 -9.30
N THR A 56 -15.52 -1.21 -9.04
CA THR A 56 -16.49 -1.48 -7.97
C THR A 56 -15.88 -1.55 -6.57
N ASP A 57 -14.53 -1.59 -6.47
CA ASP A 57 -13.87 -1.67 -5.16
C ASP A 57 -13.98 -0.35 -4.41
N VAL A 58 -14.08 -0.47 -3.08
CA VAL A 58 -13.92 0.66 -2.16
C VAL A 58 -12.57 0.51 -1.45
N SER A 59 -11.75 1.55 -1.49
CA SER A 59 -10.41 1.54 -0.92
C SER A 59 -10.21 2.70 0.04
N VAL A 60 -9.01 2.79 0.66
CA VAL A 60 -8.66 3.93 1.52
C VAL A 60 -8.84 5.25 0.78
N VAL A 61 -8.51 5.32 -0.52
CA VAL A 61 -8.64 6.57 -1.32
C VAL A 61 -10.09 7.05 -1.37
N GLU A 62 -11.05 6.14 -1.60
CA GLU A 62 -12.47 6.50 -1.62
C GLU A 62 -12.96 6.92 -0.24
N ASN A 63 -12.54 6.22 0.81
CA ASN A 63 -12.91 6.58 2.18
C ASN A 63 -12.35 7.95 2.59
N VAL A 64 -11.09 8.27 2.22
CA VAL A 64 -10.50 9.60 2.44
C VAL A 64 -11.26 10.67 1.66
N THR A 65 -11.61 10.39 0.42
CA THR A 65 -12.36 11.34 -0.42
C THR A 65 -13.73 11.64 0.20
N ALA A 66 -14.44 10.60 0.65
CA ALA A 66 -15.74 10.76 1.33
C ALA A 66 -15.61 11.58 2.63
N TYR A 67 -14.63 11.23 3.46
CA TYR A 67 -14.35 11.94 4.71
C TYR A 67 -14.08 13.42 4.49
N LEU A 68 -13.25 13.78 3.51
CA LEU A 68 -12.93 15.17 3.19
C LEU A 68 -14.13 15.96 2.62
N LEU A 69 -15.01 15.28 1.88
CA LEU A 69 -16.27 15.88 1.40
C LEU A 69 -17.26 16.11 2.54
N GLU A 70 -17.45 15.13 3.41
CA GLU A 70 -18.35 15.19 4.56
C GLU A 70 -17.91 16.26 5.57
N SER A 71 -16.61 16.41 5.78
CA SER A 71 -16.04 17.44 6.66
C SER A 71 -15.97 18.83 6.02
N GLY A 72 -16.38 18.98 4.75
CA GLY A 72 -16.34 20.25 4.03
C GLY A 72 -14.93 20.72 3.63
N GLN A 73 -13.90 19.89 3.81
CA GLN A 73 -12.52 20.22 3.47
C GLN A 73 -12.23 20.05 1.96
N LEU A 74 -13.09 19.33 1.28
CA LEU A 74 -13.05 19.12 -0.16
C LEU A 74 -14.43 19.40 -0.74
N THR A 75 -14.49 20.04 -1.91
CA THR A 75 -15.74 20.25 -2.63
C THR A 75 -15.81 19.36 -3.88
N ARG A 76 -17.01 19.12 -4.41
CA ARG A 76 -17.16 18.39 -5.67
C ARG A 76 -16.48 19.09 -6.83
N GLU A 77 -16.36 20.41 -6.79
CA GLU A 77 -15.62 21.16 -7.80
C GLU A 77 -14.12 20.90 -7.72
N ASN A 78 -13.58 20.88 -6.48
CA ASN A 78 -12.16 20.56 -6.28
C ASN A 78 -11.81 19.16 -6.81
N LEU A 79 -12.72 18.18 -6.75
CA LEU A 79 -12.50 16.83 -7.28
C LEU A 79 -12.28 16.77 -8.81
N LYS A 80 -12.68 17.81 -9.54
CA LYS A 80 -12.43 17.91 -11.00
C LYS A 80 -10.95 18.16 -11.31
N THR A 81 -10.24 18.83 -10.40
CA THR A 81 -8.85 19.26 -10.57
C THR A 81 -7.88 18.54 -9.66
N PHE A 82 -8.35 18.06 -8.51
CA PHE A 82 -7.54 17.38 -7.51
C PHE A 82 -8.29 16.17 -6.94
N ARG A 83 -7.58 15.06 -6.77
CA ARG A 83 -8.05 13.87 -6.05
C ARG A 83 -7.08 13.53 -4.93
N PRO A 84 -7.57 13.30 -3.70
CA PRO A 84 -6.74 12.79 -2.62
C PRO A 84 -6.01 11.53 -3.04
N SER A 85 -4.76 11.39 -2.64
CA SER A 85 -3.97 10.20 -2.96
C SER A 85 -3.14 9.75 -1.76
N ILE A 86 -2.84 8.47 -1.71
CA ILE A 86 -2.05 7.88 -0.63
C ILE A 86 -0.56 7.93 -0.97
N CYS A 87 0.27 8.20 0.04
CA CYS A 87 1.73 8.29 -0.07
C CYS A 87 2.42 6.93 0.06
N ASN A 88 1.77 5.97 0.75
CA ASN A 88 2.27 4.62 0.92
C ASN A 88 1.14 3.60 0.72
N ARG A 89 1.51 2.33 0.52
CA ARG A 89 0.55 1.24 0.32
C ARG A 89 0.82 0.11 1.29
N LEU A 90 -0.26 -0.47 1.79
CA LEU A 90 -0.28 -1.74 2.51
C LEU A 90 -1.10 -2.75 1.71
N ASP A 91 -0.73 -4.02 1.80
CA ASP A 91 -1.52 -5.10 1.21
C ASP A 91 -2.93 -5.15 1.82
N ARG A 92 -3.88 -5.75 1.13
CA ARG A 92 -5.29 -5.85 1.59
C ARG A 92 -5.40 -6.37 3.02
N ASN A 93 -4.67 -7.42 3.34
CA ASN A 93 -4.72 -8.08 4.65
C ASN A 93 -3.70 -7.54 5.66
N THR A 94 -3.00 -6.46 5.31
CA THR A 94 -2.09 -5.74 6.20
C THR A 94 -2.83 -4.58 6.82
N SER A 95 -2.84 -4.49 8.14
CA SER A 95 -3.31 -3.31 8.88
C SER A 95 -2.18 -2.34 9.14
N GLY A 96 -2.49 -1.08 9.45
CA GLY A 96 -1.53 -0.10 9.92
C GLY A 96 -1.58 1.24 9.20
N LEU A 97 -0.52 2.01 9.34
CA LEU A 97 -0.49 3.42 8.99
C LEU A 97 -0.46 3.65 7.47
N ILE A 98 -1.45 4.38 6.98
CA ILE A 98 -1.45 4.98 5.65
C ILE A 98 -1.47 6.49 5.79
N VAL A 99 -0.64 7.14 5.00
CA VAL A 99 -0.58 8.59 4.85
C VAL A 99 -1.24 8.98 3.54
N ALA A 100 -2.16 9.93 3.58
CA ALA A 100 -2.78 10.49 2.38
C ALA A 100 -2.62 12.01 2.34
N GLY A 101 -2.43 12.54 1.13
CA GLY A 101 -2.36 13.97 0.88
C GLY A 101 -3.73 14.56 0.62
N LYS A 102 -3.97 15.75 1.19
CA LYS A 102 -5.23 16.49 1.13
C LYS A 102 -5.24 17.63 0.13
N SER A 103 -4.08 18.03 -0.39
CA SER A 103 -3.96 19.17 -1.32
C SER A 103 -3.01 18.88 -2.49
N SER A 104 -3.28 19.51 -3.65
CA SER A 104 -2.46 19.36 -4.86
C SER A 104 -1.08 20.02 -4.77
N GLY A 105 -0.97 21.10 -4.00
CA GLY A 105 0.24 21.94 -3.98
C GLY A 105 1.45 21.32 -3.27
N ARG A 106 1.24 20.28 -2.46
CA ARG A 106 2.29 19.66 -1.64
C ARG A 106 2.45 18.16 -1.80
N LEU A 107 1.51 17.47 -2.49
CA LEU A 107 1.70 16.06 -2.82
C LEU A 107 2.98 15.78 -3.63
N THR A 108 3.45 16.77 -4.40
CA THR A 108 4.69 16.65 -5.17
C THR A 108 5.95 16.90 -4.33
N ALA A 109 5.92 17.79 -3.35
CA ALA A 109 7.08 18.09 -2.49
C ALA A 109 7.06 17.21 -1.22
N ASP A 110 5.95 17.21 -0.47
CA ASP A 110 5.86 16.48 0.80
C ASP A 110 5.60 14.99 0.59
N GLY A 111 4.91 14.60 -0.48
CA GLY A 111 4.74 13.18 -0.86
C GLY A 111 6.04 12.53 -1.30
N ARG A 112 6.93 13.25 -1.97
CA ARG A 112 8.31 12.81 -2.22
C ARG A 112 9.12 12.81 -0.93
N ILE A 113 8.99 13.83 -0.11
CA ILE A 113 9.63 13.90 1.20
C ILE A 113 9.18 12.71 2.07
N ILE A 114 7.90 12.35 2.11
CA ILE A 114 7.41 11.17 2.87
C ILE A 114 7.86 9.85 2.20
N GLN A 115 8.00 9.79 0.89
CA GLN A 115 8.52 8.60 0.20
C GLN A 115 10.04 8.48 0.23
N GLU A 116 10.75 9.58 0.20
CA GLU A 116 12.20 9.65 0.10
C GLU A 116 12.87 9.91 1.45
N THR A 117 12.18 10.59 2.38
CA THR A 117 12.74 11.00 3.65
C THR A 117 12.30 10.08 4.79
N TYR A 118 13.14 9.13 5.15
CA TYR A 118 13.30 8.58 6.52
C TYR A 118 12.15 7.84 7.18
N THR A 119 11.13 7.40 6.50
CA THR A 119 10.21 6.47 7.13
C THR A 119 10.78 5.06 7.03
N GLU A 120 11.47 4.64 8.08
CA GLU A 120 11.74 3.22 8.29
C GLU A 120 10.39 2.48 8.21
N LYS A 121 10.25 1.66 7.18
CA LYS A 121 9.02 0.87 6.98
C LYS A 121 9.12 -0.37 7.83
N ILE A 122 8.68 -0.24 9.07
CA ILE A 122 8.72 -1.31 10.06
C ILE A 122 7.33 -1.98 10.14
N LEU A 123 7.31 -3.29 10.08
CA LEU A 123 6.11 -4.11 10.21
C LEU A 123 6.34 -5.22 11.24
N SER A 124 5.29 -5.55 11.99
CA SER A 124 5.27 -6.74 12.83
C SER A 124 4.63 -7.89 12.05
N VAL A 125 5.33 -9.01 11.96
CA VAL A 125 4.94 -10.14 11.10
C VAL A 125 4.99 -11.43 11.88
N TYR A 126 3.89 -12.18 11.90
CA TYR A 126 3.89 -13.55 12.42
C TYR A 126 4.24 -14.53 11.29
N CYS A 127 5.27 -15.35 11.52
CA CYS A 127 5.59 -16.48 10.66
C CYS A 127 5.44 -17.80 11.43
N LYS A 128 5.16 -18.88 10.70
CA LYS A 128 5.08 -20.22 11.28
C LYS A 128 6.47 -20.81 11.43
N GLY A 129 6.71 -21.46 12.55
CA GLY A 129 7.98 -22.07 12.89
C GLY A 129 8.86 -21.17 13.74
N GLN A 130 9.94 -21.75 14.23
CA GLN A 130 10.93 -21.06 15.04
C GLN A 130 12.02 -20.50 14.11
N ASP A 131 12.17 -19.20 14.09
CA ASP A 131 13.27 -18.49 13.43
C ASP A 131 13.93 -17.57 14.47
N HIS A 132 15.11 -17.94 14.89
CA HIS A 132 15.85 -17.20 15.92
C HIS A 132 16.95 -16.32 15.33
N GLY A 133 17.07 -16.30 13.99
CA GLY A 133 18.11 -15.55 13.29
C GLY A 133 17.65 -14.13 12.92
N ALA A 134 18.33 -13.11 13.47
CA ALA A 134 18.26 -11.78 12.86
C ALA A 134 19.12 -11.75 11.60
N GLY A 135 18.68 -11.05 10.57
CA GLY A 135 19.46 -10.95 9.35
C GLY A 135 18.84 -10.06 8.28
N THR A 136 19.68 -9.76 7.29
CA THR A 136 19.28 -9.04 6.08
C THR A 136 19.16 -10.02 4.93
N HIS A 137 18.02 -10.02 4.28
CA HIS A 137 17.76 -10.84 3.10
C HIS A 137 17.66 -9.96 1.87
N GLN A 138 18.44 -10.32 0.86
CA GLN A 138 18.47 -9.65 -0.42
C GLN A 138 18.08 -10.64 -1.51
N GLY A 139 17.56 -10.13 -2.64
CA GLY A 139 17.19 -10.98 -3.78
C GLY A 139 16.58 -10.19 -4.92
N TYR A 140 16.10 -10.92 -5.92
CA TYR A 140 15.37 -10.35 -7.05
C TYR A 140 13.97 -10.94 -7.10
N LEU A 141 12.95 -10.06 -7.09
CA LEU A 141 11.54 -10.43 -7.13
C LEU A 141 11.07 -10.44 -8.58
N VAL A 142 10.55 -11.56 -9.03
CA VAL A 142 9.91 -11.71 -10.34
C VAL A 142 8.42 -11.79 -10.14
N LYS A 143 7.67 -10.95 -10.85
CA LYS A 143 6.21 -10.97 -10.89
C LYS A 143 5.73 -11.64 -12.16
N ASP A 144 4.87 -12.63 -12.03
CA ASP A 144 4.09 -13.19 -13.13
C ASP A 144 2.82 -12.35 -13.30
N GLU A 145 2.76 -11.59 -14.37
CA GLU A 145 1.64 -10.70 -14.70
C GLU A 145 0.32 -11.45 -14.91
N LYS A 146 0.37 -12.70 -15.42
CA LYS A 146 -0.83 -13.50 -15.73
C LYS A 146 -1.49 -14.05 -14.46
N THR A 147 -0.67 -14.52 -13.53
CA THR A 147 -1.16 -15.15 -12.29
C THR A 147 -1.12 -14.19 -11.10
N ASN A 148 -0.57 -12.99 -11.27
CA ASN A 148 -0.29 -12.00 -10.22
C ASN A 148 0.49 -12.59 -9.01
N ARG A 149 1.28 -13.62 -9.27
CA ARG A 149 2.15 -14.24 -8.28
C ARG A 149 3.55 -13.63 -8.33
N VAL A 150 4.18 -13.56 -7.18
CA VAL A 150 5.57 -13.14 -7.03
C VAL A 150 6.41 -14.29 -6.51
N SER A 151 7.63 -14.40 -7.02
CA SER A 151 8.62 -15.39 -6.59
C SER A 151 10.01 -14.77 -6.58
N LEU A 152 10.92 -15.35 -5.80
CA LEU A 152 12.32 -14.98 -5.87
C LEU A 152 12.97 -15.62 -7.09
N SER A 153 13.83 -14.86 -7.75
CA SER A 153 14.64 -15.38 -8.85
C SER A 153 15.60 -16.46 -8.35
N LYS A 154 15.64 -17.59 -9.03
CA LYS A 154 16.55 -18.71 -8.70
C LYS A 154 18.02 -18.41 -9.02
N GLY A 155 18.32 -17.30 -9.69
CA GLY A 155 19.66 -16.93 -10.15
C GLY A 155 20.55 -16.21 -9.12
N GLY A 156 20.10 -16.07 -7.87
CA GLY A 156 20.87 -15.33 -6.86
C GLY A 156 21.15 -13.87 -7.25
N PHE A 157 22.28 -13.32 -6.84
CA PHE A 157 22.74 -11.94 -7.14
C PHE A 157 23.46 -11.80 -8.49
N SER A 158 23.19 -12.66 -9.46
CA SER A 158 23.76 -12.53 -10.79
C SER A 158 23.27 -11.23 -11.47
N LYS A 159 24.17 -10.54 -12.20
CA LYS A 159 23.83 -9.38 -13.02
C LYS A 159 22.76 -9.67 -14.09
N ASP A 160 22.57 -10.96 -14.42
CA ASP A 160 21.58 -11.46 -15.38
C ASP A 160 20.26 -11.88 -14.72
N ALA A 161 20.10 -11.67 -13.40
CA ALA A 161 18.88 -12.04 -12.69
C ALA A 161 17.72 -11.18 -13.16
N LYS A 162 16.72 -11.80 -13.77
CA LYS A 162 15.46 -11.12 -14.12
C LYS A 162 14.70 -10.81 -12.84
N GLY A 163 14.27 -9.55 -12.70
CA GLY A 163 13.43 -9.12 -11.58
C GLY A 163 13.82 -7.77 -10.98
N LEU A 164 13.09 -7.35 -9.97
CA LEU A 164 13.35 -6.12 -9.22
C LEU A 164 14.16 -6.45 -7.96
N PRO A 165 15.23 -5.71 -7.65
CA PRO A 165 15.99 -5.93 -6.43
C PRO A 165 15.12 -5.66 -5.21
N ILE A 166 15.25 -6.52 -4.20
CA ILE A 166 14.56 -6.42 -2.92
C ILE A 166 15.51 -6.66 -1.77
N GLU A 167 15.28 -5.93 -0.69
CA GLU A 167 16.06 -6.01 0.53
C GLU A 167 15.15 -5.83 1.75
N THR A 168 15.31 -6.72 2.75
CA THR A 168 14.48 -6.79 3.94
C THR A 168 15.32 -7.24 5.13
N GLU A 169 15.22 -6.54 6.24
CA GLU A 169 15.82 -6.94 7.52
C GLU A 169 14.76 -7.57 8.42
N TYR A 170 15.15 -8.59 9.16
CA TYR A 170 14.32 -9.30 10.12
C TYR A 170 14.99 -9.38 11.48
N VAL A 171 14.21 -9.10 12.52
CA VAL A 171 14.64 -9.27 13.91
C VAL A 171 13.53 -10.02 14.66
N PRO A 172 13.78 -11.24 15.13
CA PRO A 172 12.83 -11.95 16.00
C PRO A 172 12.63 -11.17 17.29
N ILE A 173 11.36 -10.91 17.65
CA ILE A 173 11.00 -10.20 18.90
C ILE A 173 10.53 -11.19 19.97
N ALA A 174 9.73 -12.19 19.53
CA ALA A 174 9.18 -13.20 20.40
C ALA A 174 8.88 -14.48 19.60
N TRP A 175 8.88 -15.62 20.26
CA TRP A 175 8.57 -16.91 19.64
C TRP A 175 7.96 -17.90 20.64
N ASN A 176 7.28 -18.88 20.09
CA ASN A 176 6.86 -20.08 20.77
C ASN A 176 7.14 -21.32 19.90
N GLU A 177 6.62 -22.47 20.26
CA GLU A 177 6.85 -23.73 19.53
C GLU A 177 6.32 -23.70 18.09
N GLU A 178 5.30 -22.89 17.80
CA GLU A 178 4.61 -22.86 16.52
C GLU A 178 4.91 -21.64 15.65
N MET A 179 5.21 -20.49 16.27
CA MET A 179 5.25 -19.20 15.59
C MET A 179 6.37 -18.30 16.13
N THR A 180 6.87 -17.46 15.24
CA THR A 180 7.78 -16.35 15.56
C THR A 180 7.14 -15.02 15.19
N LEU A 181 7.22 -14.03 16.09
CA LEU A 181 6.93 -12.64 15.80
C LEU A 181 8.23 -11.94 15.36
N LEU A 182 8.23 -11.43 14.17
CA LEU A 182 9.34 -10.70 13.58
C LEU A 182 9.05 -9.20 13.55
N LYS A 183 10.04 -8.38 13.90
CA LYS A 183 10.15 -6.99 13.45
C LYS A 183 10.80 -7.01 12.07
N VAL A 184 10.11 -6.50 11.08
CA VAL A 184 10.55 -6.50 9.68
C VAL A 184 10.77 -5.07 9.24
N HIS A 185 11.98 -4.75 8.80
CA HIS A 185 12.32 -3.48 8.19
C HIS A 185 12.43 -3.65 6.67
N LEU A 186 11.59 -2.93 5.93
CA LEU A 186 11.57 -2.92 4.48
C LEU A 186 12.50 -1.84 3.93
N ILE A 187 13.71 -2.20 3.50
CA ILE A 187 14.62 -1.30 2.80
C ILE A 187 14.08 -1.01 1.40
N THR A 188 13.55 -2.01 0.73
CA THR A 188 12.75 -1.86 -0.49
C THR A 188 11.29 -2.23 -0.23
N GLY A 189 10.34 -1.62 -0.97
CA GLY A 189 8.90 -1.82 -0.78
C GLY A 189 8.20 -2.39 -2.01
N ARG A 190 8.49 -3.65 -2.40
CA ARG A 190 7.83 -4.30 -3.54
C ARG A 190 6.61 -5.10 -3.11
N THR A 191 5.65 -5.26 -4.02
CA THR A 191 4.42 -6.03 -3.78
C THR A 191 4.75 -7.44 -3.30
N HIS A 192 4.16 -7.85 -2.17
CA HIS A 192 4.35 -9.15 -1.53
C HIS A 192 5.81 -9.52 -1.19
N GLN A 193 6.71 -8.54 -1.04
CA GLN A 193 8.13 -8.75 -0.79
C GLN A 193 8.39 -9.61 0.45
N ILE A 194 7.83 -9.26 1.60
CA ILE A 194 7.98 -10.01 2.85
C ILE A 194 7.51 -11.46 2.68
N ARG A 195 6.38 -11.64 1.99
CA ARG A 195 5.81 -12.98 1.75
C ARG A 195 6.74 -13.84 0.89
N ALA A 196 7.35 -13.25 -0.14
CA ALA A 196 8.28 -13.97 -1.02
C ALA A 196 9.57 -14.34 -0.26
N HIS A 197 10.15 -13.44 0.53
CA HIS A 197 11.34 -13.71 1.34
C HIS A 197 11.08 -14.79 2.38
N LEU A 198 10.04 -14.67 3.20
CA LEU A 198 9.71 -15.66 4.23
C LEU A 198 9.38 -17.03 3.64
N ALA A 199 8.77 -17.09 2.46
CA ALA A 199 8.51 -18.36 1.78
C ALA A 199 9.80 -19.02 1.26
N SER A 200 10.84 -18.26 0.93
CA SER A 200 12.12 -18.80 0.43
C SER A 200 13.02 -19.36 1.52
N ASN A 201 12.92 -18.81 2.72
CA ASN A 201 13.77 -19.18 3.85
C ASN A 201 13.36 -20.48 4.57
N ARG A 202 12.50 -21.31 3.96
CA ARG A 202 11.96 -22.55 4.56
C ARG A 202 11.23 -22.39 5.90
N THR A 203 11.21 -21.24 6.51
CA THR A 203 10.20 -20.86 7.50
C THR A 203 8.90 -20.78 6.73
N SER A 204 8.15 -21.89 6.69
CA SER A 204 6.96 -21.98 5.86
C SER A 204 5.99 -20.90 6.35
N ALA A 205 6.04 -19.76 5.68
CA ALA A 205 5.13 -18.67 5.93
C ALA A 205 3.73 -19.26 5.83
N SER A 206 3.09 -19.43 6.96
CA SER A 206 1.70 -19.83 7.04
C SER A 206 0.95 -19.03 5.97
N ARG A 207 0.03 -19.65 5.24
CA ARG A 207 -0.83 -19.00 4.23
C ARG A 207 -1.63 -17.81 4.78
N ARG A 208 -1.49 -17.51 6.07
CA ARG A 208 -2.04 -16.35 6.76
C ARG A 208 -0.92 -15.55 7.42
N LEU A 209 -0.19 -14.81 6.62
CA LEU A 209 0.65 -13.74 7.12
C LEU A 209 -0.31 -12.65 7.65
N GLN A 210 -0.52 -12.60 8.95
CA GLN A 210 -1.18 -11.46 9.58
C GLN A 210 -0.09 -10.44 9.90
N ILE A 211 -0.07 -9.35 9.17
CA ILE A 211 0.77 -8.21 9.47
C ILE A 211 -0.10 -7.26 10.29
N ARG A 212 0.28 -7.05 11.56
CA ARG A 212 -0.26 -5.99 12.41
C ARG A 212 0.86 -4.99 12.65
N LEU A 213 0.56 -3.73 12.46
CA LEU A 213 1.36 -2.62 12.96
C LEU A 213 0.92 -2.26 14.36
#